data_32109bd4453346f3ce1fe7db22e7e474
#
_entry.id   32109bd4453346f3ce1fe7db22e7e474
#
_cell.length_a   1.000
_cell.length_b   1.000
_cell.length_c   1.000
_cell.angle_alpha   90.00
_cell.angle_beta   90.00
_cell.angle_gamma   90.00
#
_symmetry.space_group_name_H-M   'P 1'
#
loop_
_entity.id
_entity.type
_entity.pdbx_description
1 polymer ?
#
loop_
_entity_poly.entity_id
_entity_poly.type
_entity_poly.pdbx_seq_one_letter_code
_entity_poly.pdbx_strand_id
1 'polypeptide(L)'
;IGSFGFVTFYHKDYKEADDTAYKILQITDVHILNDEKKDAKVYKTVKNMVETTKPDMIILTGDLTSEKENFTAFKSFCSFLEDFNIPWGFTFGNHEGLDIAYEKNEVLDPEKIADRQTLSDYLESLSNCIYEAGDENVDGTGNYYYNVTDDNGKVLTTLIMMDTHSWDKENNGYDHFHDNQIEWYENTIKSIAKEVNGDESKVVPSLAFFHVPMKEYMTAYEEAKGTDNRLWGYRFPNEDGTPAVDDMMFEKMVELGSTKGCFAGHDHMNNFSVMKDGIRLTYGLSDDHNIYLTPLRGGILINIKNDGSFTTQHLIRHRGQNTITIGKEQ
;
A
#
# COMPACT_ATOMS: atom_id res chain seq x y z
N ILE A 1 -30.12 -18.51 -10.34
CA ILE A 1 -30.22 -17.37 -9.36
C ILE A 1 -29.48 -17.84 -8.14
N GLY A 2 -28.15 -17.59 -8.08
CA GLY A 2 -27.32 -17.91 -6.94
C GLY A 2 -27.53 -16.84 -5.84
N SER A 3 -27.87 -17.28 -4.65
CA SER A 3 -27.90 -16.41 -3.47
C SER A 3 -26.47 -15.98 -3.15
N PHE A 4 -26.14 -14.73 -3.42
CA PHE A 4 -24.96 -14.11 -2.82
C PHE A 4 -25.22 -14.02 -1.31
N GLY A 5 -24.49 -14.83 -0.54
CA GLY A 5 -24.50 -14.69 0.90
C GLY A 5 -23.98 -13.29 1.24
N PHE A 6 -24.83 -12.46 1.82
CA PHE A 6 -24.41 -11.18 2.38
C PHE A 6 -23.46 -11.47 3.54
N VAL A 7 -22.18 -11.20 3.33
CA VAL A 7 -21.23 -11.18 4.45
C VAL A 7 -21.61 -9.99 5.32
N THR A 8 -22.16 -10.25 6.48
CA THR A 8 -22.52 -9.20 7.43
C THR A 8 -21.23 -8.78 8.13
N PHE A 9 -20.67 -7.65 7.71
CA PHE A 9 -19.55 -7.03 8.43
C PHE A 9 -20.09 -6.39 9.71
N TYR A 10 -19.61 -6.83 10.85
CA TYR A 10 -19.85 -6.13 12.10
C TYR A 10 -18.98 -4.90 12.16
N HIS A 11 -19.61 -3.73 12.14
CA HIS A 11 -18.94 -2.44 12.25
C HIS A 11 -19.10 -1.89 13.66
N LYS A 12 -18.09 -1.22 14.15
CA LYS A 12 -18.13 -0.44 15.39
C LYS A 12 -17.49 0.92 15.15
N ASP A 13 -17.85 1.89 15.98
CA ASP A 13 -17.20 3.19 15.97
C ASP A 13 -15.70 3.04 16.19
N TYR A 14 -14.93 3.95 15.60
CA TYR A 14 -13.48 3.97 15.77
C TYR A 14 -13.13 4.12 17.26
N LYS A 15 -12.22 3.29 17.71
CA LYS A 15 -11.55 3.38 19.00
C LYS A 15 -10.07 3.15 18.78
N GLU A 16 -9.25 4.01 19.37
CA GLU A 16 -7.80 3.84 19.34
C GLU A 16 -7.39 2.48 19.93
N ALA A 17 -6.43 1.83 19.29
CA ALA A 17 -5.89 0.58 19.79
C ALA A 17 -5.00 0.84 21.02
N ASP A 18 -5.09 -0.04 22.00
CA ASP A 18 -4.32 0.06 23.24
C ASP A 18 -2.81 -0.10 22.94
N ASP A 19 -1.96 0.59 23.69
CA ASP A 19 -0.49 0.54 23.63
C ASP A 19 0.11 0.96 22.28
N THR A 20 -0.59 1.80 21.51
CA THR A 20 -0.09 2.33 20.24
C THR A 20 0.99 3.39 20.48
N ALA A 21 2.19 3.16 19.93
CA ALA A 21 3.30 4.12 19.93
C ALA A 21 3.34 4.96 18.65
N TYR A 22 2.93 4.40 17.50
CA TYR A 22 2.96 5.06 16.21
C TYR A 22 1.85 4.54 15.30
N LYS A 23 1.15 5.43 14.61
CA LYS A 23 0.02 5.10 13.73
C LYS A 23 0.34 5.39 12.29
N ILE A 24 0.17 4.41 11.42
CA ILE A 24 0.33 4.56 9.98
C ILE A 24 -1.02 4.33 9.31
N LEU A 25 -1.46 5.29 8.50
CA LEU A 25 -2.65 5.15 7.66
C LEU A 25 -2.22 4.75 6.25
N GLN A 26 -2.50 3.51 5.85
CA GLN A 26 -2.38 3.10 4.45
C GLN A 26 -3.64 3.48 3.69
N ILE A 27 -3.47 4.17 2.57
CA ILE A 27 -4.48 4.42 1.53
C ILE A 27 -3.98 3.87 0.21
N THR A 28 -4.87 3.53 -0.71
CA THR A 28 -4.49 2.93 -2.00
C THR A 28 -5.57 3.16 -3.05
N ASP A 29 -5.18 3.11 -4.32
CA ASP A 29 -6.11 3.06 -5.45
C ASP A 29 -7.17 4.18 -5.39
N VAL A 30 -6.73 5.41 -5.26
CA VAL A 30 -7.61 6.58 -5.16
C VAL A 30 -8.11 7.07 -6.52
N HIS A 31 -7.37 6.80 -7.58
CA HIS A 31 -7.74 7.07 -8.99
C HIS A 31 -8.32 8.46 -9.23
N ILE A 32 -7.56 9.49 -8.88
CA ILE A 32 -7.95 10.90 -9.07
C ILE A 32 -8.02 11.24 -10.58
N LEU A 33 -9.12 11.88 -10.98
CA LEU A 33 -9.41 12.24 -12.37
C LEU A 33 -9.16 13.72 -12.70
N ASN A 34 -8.77 14.52 -11.71
CA ASN A 34 -8.74 15.98 -11.81
C ASN A 34 -10.13 16.60 -12.15
N ASP A 35 -11.19 15.99 -11.62
CA ASP A 35 -12.57 16.43 -11.72
C ASP A 35 -13.12 16.68 -10.31
N GLU A 36 -13.30 17.96 -9.94
CA GLU A 36 -13.69 18.36 -8.59
C GLU A 36 -14.93 17.62 -8.05
N LYS A 37 -15.91 17.35 -8.92
CA LYS A 37 -17.16 16.69 -8.50
C LYS A 37 -16.99 15.19 -8.31
N LYS A 38 -16.20 14.57 -9.17
CA LYS A 38 -15.93 13.12 -9.11
C LYS A 38 -14.98 12.80 -7.96
N ASP A 39 -13.93 13.58 -7.83
CA ASP A 39 -12.89 13.36 -6.83
C ASP A 39 -13.29 13.76 -5.41
N ALA A 40 -14.32 14.60 -5.26
CA ALA A 40 -14.79 15.11 -3.96
C ALA A 40 -15.03 14.03 -2.90
N LYS A 41 -15.47 12.84 -3.31
CA LYS A 41 -15.72 11.72 -2.38
C LYS A 41 -14.43 11.10 -1.88
N VAL A 42 -13.43 10.99 -2.73
CA VAL A 42 -12.08 10.49 -2.38
C VAL A 42 -11.46 11.42 -1.35
N TYR A 43 -11.33 12.71 -1.68
CA TYR A 43 -10.80 13.73 -0.77
C TYR A 43 -11.50 13.72 0.59
N LYS A 44 -12.84 13.61 0.58
CA LYS A 44 -13.63 13.57 1.80
C LYS A 44 -13.36 12.30 2.63
N THR A 45 -13.23 11.15 2.00
CA THR A 45 -12.96 9.89 2.70
C THR A 45 -11.59 9.93 3.36
N VAL A 46 -10.56 10.31 2.62
CA VAL A 46 -9.20 10.41 3.16
C VAL A 46 -9.14 11.42 4.30
N LYS A 47 -9.73 12.62 4.12
CA LYS A 47 -9.81 13.63 5.17
C LYS A 47 -10.48 13.10 6.44
N ASN A 48 -11.62 12.41 6.30
CA ASN A 48 -12.33 11.84 7.45
C ASN A 48 -11.49 10.78 8.19
N MET A 49 -10.75 9.93 7.45
CA MET A 49 -9.85 8.96 8.07
C MET A 49 -8.73 9.64 8.85
N VAL A 50 -8.09 10.64 8.26
CA VAL A 50 -7.01 11.40 8.92
C VAL A 50 -7.52 12.13 10.18
N GLU A 51 -8.65 12.85 10.08
CA GLU A 51 -9.23 13.58 11.20
C GLU A 51 -9.70 12.64 12.34
N THR A 52 -10.21 11.46 11.99
CA THR A 52 -10.71 10.48 12.98
C THR A 52 -9.57 9.77 13.68
N THR A 53 -8.53 9.34 12.94
CA THR A 53 -7.49 8.47 13.48
C THR A 53 -6.24 9.22 13.91
N LYS A 54 -6.02 10.43 13.38
CA LYS A 54 -4.84 11.25 13.62
C LYS A 54 -3.56 10.42 13.48
N PRO A 55 -3.27 9.93 12.27
CA PRO A 55 -2.09 9.10 12.04
C PRO A 55 -0.82 9.94 12.16
N ASP A 56 0.28 9.28 12.52
CA ASP A 56 1.62 9.88 12.55
C ASP A 56 2.27 9.87 11.17
N MET A 57 1.80 8.97 10.28
CA MET A 57 2.27 8.84 8.90
C MET A 57 1.13 8.34 7.99
N ILE A 58 1.17 8.74 6.73
CA ILE A 58 0.29 8.23 5.67
C ILE A 58 1.16 7.52 4.64
N ILE A 59 0.75 6.33 4.17
CA ILE A 59 1.40 5.64 3.05
C ILE A 59 0.37 5.38 1.96
N LEU A 60 0.63 5.89 0.77
CA LEU A 60 -0.16 5.65 -0.43
C LEU A 60 0.51 4.57 -1.27
N THR A 61 -0.14 3.41 -1.39
CA THR A 61 0.37 2.25 -2.12
C THR A 61 -0.12 2.18 -3.56
N GLY A 62 0.17 3.25 -4.33
CA GLY A 62 0.00 3.30 -5.79
C GLY A 62 -1.40 3.59 -6.28
N ASP A 63 -1.49 3.71 -7.60
CA ASP A 63 -2.70 4.04 -8.35
C ASP A 63 -3.41 5.31 -7.87
N LEU A 64 -2.60 6.37 -7.73
CA LEU A 64 -3.11 7.69 -7.39
C LEU A 64 -3.94 8.27 -8.53
N THR A 65 -3.53 8.02 -9.78
CA THR A 65 -4.20 8.53 -10.98
C THR A 65 -4.58 7.40 -11.93
N SER A 66 -5.54 7.65 -12.80
CA SER A 66 -5.93 6.72 -13.89
C SER A 66 -6.01 7.39 -15.24
N GLU A 67 -5.83 8.69 -15.28
CA GLU A 67 -6.02 9.47 -16.48
C GLU A 67 -4.73 9.64 -17.27
N LYS A 68 -4.91 9.88 -18.59
CA LYS A 68 -3.82 10.15 -19.52
C LYS A 68 -3.04 11.40 -19.15
N GLU A 69 -3.74 12.44 -18.75
CA GLU A 69 -3.20 13.70 -18.28
C GLU A 69 -2.98 13.62 -16.76
N ASN A 70 -2.10 12.72 -16.35
CA ASN A 70 -1.92 12.30 -14.96
C ASN A 70 -1.26 13.35 -14.06
N PHE A 71 -0.42 14.24 -14.59
CA PHE A 71 0.46 15.08 -13.76
C PHE A 71 -0.32 16.12 -12.95
N THR A 72 -1.36 16.71 -13.53
CA THR A 72 -2.20 17.68 -12.80
C THR A 72 -2.95 17.01 -11.66
N ALA A 73 -3.55 15.83 -11.91
CA ALA A 73 -4.25 15.06 -10.90
C ALA A 73 -3.29 14.62 -9.77
N PHE A 74 -2.11 14.13 -10.15
CA PHE A 74 -1.07 13.71 -9.22
C PHE A 74 -0.65 14.85 -8.29
N LYS A 75 -0.31 16.02 -8.85
CA LYS A 75 0.06 17.20 -8.07
C LYS A 75 -1.06 17.67 -7.13
N SER A 76 -2.31 17.62 -7.58
CA SER A 76 -3.46 18.03 -6.77
C SER A 76 -3.61 17.15 -5.52
N PHE A 77 -3.48 15.85 -5.67
CA PHE A 77 -3.59 14.95 -4.53
C PHE A 77 -2.37 15.00 -3.61
N CYS A 78 -1.17 15.13 -4.16
CA CYS A 78 0.03 15.35 -3.34
C CYS A 78 -0.09 16.63 -2.52
N SER A 79 -0.55 17.74 -3.11
CA SER A 79 -0.79 18.99 -2.38
C SER A 79 -1.80 18.83 -1.24
N PHE A 80 -2.85 18.05 -1.48
CA PHE A 80 -3.82 17.73 -0.44
C PHE A 80 -3.20 16.92 0.72
N LEU A 81 -2.29 15.99 0.43
CA LEU A 81 -1.56 15.26 1.49
C LEU A 81 -0.59 16.18 2.25
N GLU A 82 0.11 17.07 1.54
CA GLU A 82 1.00 18.07 2.16
C GLU A 82 0.27 18.99 3.16
N ASP A 83 -1.00 19.36 2.86
CA ASP A 83 -1.80 20.24 3.73
C ASP A 83 -2.09 19.64 5.12
N PHE A 84 -1.98 18.33 5.31
CA PHE A 84 -2.10 17.71 6.63
C PHE A 84 -0.90 17.96 7.53
N ASN A 85 0.26 18.34 6.98
CA ASN A 85 1.54 18.45 7.69
C ASN A 85 1.89 17.17 8.47
N ILE A 86 1.58 16.03 7.90
CA ILE A 86 1.91 14.69 8.38
C ILE A 86 2.90 14.08 7.38
N PRO A 87 4.00 13.45 7.83
CA PRO A 87 4.87 12.70 6.93
C PRO A 87 4.09 11.66 6.12
N TRP A 88 4.39 11.56 4.83
CA TRP A 88 3.73 10.58 3.99
C TRP A 88 4.68 9.94 2.98
N GLY A 89 4.45 8.67 2.67
CA GLY A 89 5.20 7.88 1.69
C GLY A 89 4.35 7.44 0.51
N PHE A 90 5.02 7.05 -0.56
CA PHE A 90 4.39 6.62 -1.80
C PHE A 90 5.11 5.41 -2.40
N THR A 91 4.36 4.46 -2.93
CA THR A 91 4.86 3.44 -3.86
C THR A 91 4.14 3.57 -5.18
N PHE A 92 4.84 3.37 -6.30
CA PHE A 92 4.24 3.44 -7.61
C PHE A 92 3.27 2.28 -7.84
N GLY A 93 2.12 2.58 -8.48
CA GLY A 93 1.19 1.59 -9.00
C GLY A 93 1.36 1.40 -10.51
N ASN A 94 0.57 0.52 -11.10
CA ASN A 94 0.63 0.27 -12.55
C ASN A 94 0.01 1.40 -13.38
N HIS A 95 -0.82 2.26 -12.79
CA HIS A 95 -1.40 3.42 -13.46
C HIS A 95 -0.52 4.68 -13.44
N GLU A 96 0.58 4.73 -12.68
CA GLU A 96 1.54 5.81 -12.73
C GLU A 96 2.52 5.70 -13.92
N GLY A 97 2.42 4.65 -14.72
CA GLY A 97 3.20 4.51 -15.95
C GLY A 97 2.49 5.12 -17.17
N LEU A 98 3.27 5.56 -18.16
CA LEU A 98 2.75 5.99 -19.46
C LEU A 98 2.42 4.82 -20.40
N ASP A 99 2.70 3.60 -20.03
CA ASP A 99 2.60 2.41 -20.88
C ASP A 99 1.20 2.27 -21.50
N ILE A 100 0.15 2.52 -20.72
CA ILE A 100 -1.24 2.44 -21.19
C ILE A 100 -1.55 3.52 -22.25
N ALA A 101 -0.95 4.70 -22.13
CA ALA A 101 -1.17 5.80 -23.06
C ALA A 101 -0.45 5.56 -24.40
N TYR A 102 0.75 5.02 -24.38
CA TYR A 102 1.50 4.67 -25.59
C TYR A 102 0.86 3.56 -26.42
N GLU A 103 0.21 2.60 -25.79
CA GLU A 103 -0.51 1.52 -26.48
C GLU A 103 -1.66 2.01 -27.36
N LYS A 104 -2.23 3.18 -27.09
CA LYS A 104 -3.39 3.73 -27.80
C LYS A 104 -3.03 4.73 -28.90
N ASN A 105 -1.76 5.02 -29.16
CA ASN A 105 -1.27 6.01 -30.12
C ASN A 105 -1.96 7.39 -29.98
N GLU A 106 -2.21 7.82 -28.76
CA GLU A 106 -2.89 9.08 -28.49
C GLU A 106 -1.91 10.25 -28.45
N VAL A 107 -2.31 11.38 -29.02
CA VAL A 107 -1.56 12.64 -28.87
C VAL A 107 -1.83 13.19 -27.49
N LEU A 108 -0.81 13.20 -26.67
CA LEU A 108 -0.86 13.64 -25.27
C LEU A 108 -0.23 15.05 -25.16
N ASP A 109 -0.77 15.87 -24.25
CA ASP A 109 -0.17 17.16 -23.92
C ASP A 109 1.01 16.94 -22.94
N PRO A 110 2.25 17.22 -23.36
CA PRO A 110 3.43 16.96 -22.54
C PRO A 110 3.47 17.78 -21.23
N GLU A 111 2.72 18.88 -21.13
CA GLU A 111 2.64 19.65 -19.88
C GLU A 111 1.71 18.99 -18.82
N LYS A 112 0.87 18.08 -19.25
CA LYS A 112 -0.12 17.40 -18.39
C LYS A 112 0.22 15.95 -18.12
N ILE A 113 1.26 15.42 -18.74
CA ILE A 113 1.70 14.05 -18.61
C ILE A 113 3.02 14.03 -17.86
N ALA A 114 3.20 13.05 -17.04
CA ALA A 114 4.47 12.77 -16.41
C ALA A 114 4.77 11.27 -16.48
N ASP A 115 5.99 10.94 -16.86
CA ASP A 115 6.56 9.62 -16.70
C ASP A 115 6.93 9.38 -15.23
N ARG A 116 7.31 8.15 -14.89
CA ARG A 116 7.69 7.80 -13.51
C ARG A 116 8.86 8.63 -12.99
N GLN A 117 9.83 8.98 -13.84
CA GLN A 117 10.95 9.81 -13.43
C GLN A 117 10.49 11.22 -13.04
N THR A 118 9.65 11.84 -13.86
CA THR A 118 9.08 13.16 -13.56
C THR A 118 8.25 13.16 -12.28
N LEU A 119 7.45 12.10 -12.04
CA LEU A 119 6.69 11.93 -10.81
C LEU A 119 7.61 11.71 -9.61
N SER A 120 8.66 10.93 -9.76
CA SER A 120 9.69 10.70 -8.74
C SER A 120 10.38 11.99 -8.32
N ASP A 121 10.88 12.78 -9.28
CA ASP A 121 11.52 14.07 -9.03
C ASP A 121 10.56 15.04 -8.31
N TYR A 122 9.29 15.01 -8.68
CA TYR A 122 8.27 15.83 -8.02
C TYR A 122 8.04 15.39 -6.58
N LEU A 123 7.91 14.09 -6.30
CA LEU A 123 7.75 13.56 -4.94
C LEU A 123 8.92 13.96 -4.03
N GLU A 124 10.16 13.85 -4.51
CA GLU A 124 11.36 14.24 -3.75
C GLU A 124 11.42 15.76 -3.46
N SER A 125 10.70 16.57 -4.23
CA SER A 125 10.64 18.02 -4.02
C SER A 125 9.67 18.45 -2.90
N LEU A 126 8.82 17.54 -2.40
CA LEU A 126 7.78 17.85 -1.43
C LEU A 126 8.29 17.79 0.01
N SER A 127 7.78 18.68 0.87
CA SER A 127 8.35 18.89 2.21
C SER A 127 8.01 17.79 3.20
N ASN A 128 6.80 17.20 3.11
CA ASN A 128 6.35 16.17 4.03
C ASN A 128 6.43 14.76 3.41
N CYS A 129 6.81 14.66 2.13
CA CYS A 129 6.96 13.37 1.46
C CYS A 129 8.30 12.73 1.85
N ILE A 130 8.26 11.51 2.35
CA ILE A 130 9.44 10.72 2.71
C ILE A 130 9.95 9.85 1.57
N TYR A 131 9.36 10.00 0.38
CA TYR A 131 9.73 9.23 -0.80
C TYR A 131 11.18 9.50 -1.20
N GLU A 132 11.88 8.44 -1.59
CA GLU A 132 13.20 8.47 -2.19
C GLU A 132 13.19 7.66 -3.49
N ALA A 133 13.84 8.15 -4.53
CA ALA A 133 13.95 7.46 -5.81
C ALA A 133 14.66 6.10 -5.69
N GLY A 134 15.55 5.97 -4.70
CA GLY A 134 16.32 4.76 -4.46
C GLY A 134 17.59 4.68 -5.32
N ASP A 135 18.20 3.50 -5.37
CA ASP A 135 19.43 3.23 -6.14
C ASP A 135 19.07 3.03 -7.62
N GLU A 136 19.70 3.80 -8.52
CA GLU A 136 19.49 3.71 -9.96
C GLU A 136 19.87 2.36 -10.58
N ASN A 137 20.65 1.54 -9.87
CA ASN A 137 21.04 0.20 -10.32
C ASN A 137 20.05 -0.90 -9.86
N VAL A 138 19.02 -0.53 -9.11
CA VAL A 138 17.96 -1.43 -8.68
C VAL A 138 16.71 -1.16 -9.51
N ASP A 139 16.16 -2.17 -10.13
CA ASP A 139 14.98 -2.04 -10.98
C ASP A 139 13.80 -1.46 -10.20
N GLY A 140 12.95 -0.71 -10.91
CA GLY A 140 11.83 -0.01 -10.32
C GLY A 140 12.16 1.42 -9.88
N THR A 141 11.11 2.15 -9.49
CA THR A 141 11.19 3.55 -9.12
C THR A 141 10.71 3.72 -7.68
N GLY A 142 11.64 4.01 -6.76
CA GLY A 142 11.29 4.22 -5.37
C GLY A 142 11.34 2.95 -4.51
N ASN A 143 12.48 2.25 -4.56
CA ASN A 143 12.80 1.24 -3.55
C ASN A 143 13.56 1.93 -2.42
N TYR A 144 12.93 2.13 -1.27
CA TYR A 144 13.49 2.88 -0.14
C TYR A 144 12.94 2.38 1.19
N TYR A 145 13.50 2.86 2.29
CA TYR A 145 13.03 2.50 3.63
C TYR A 145 12.96 3.71 4.56
N TYR A 146 12.19 3.55 5.62
CA TYR A 146 12.04 4.54 6.67
C TYR A 146 12.00 3.86 8.05
N ASN A 147 12.85 4.28 8.98
CA ASN A 147 12.85 3.77 10.34
C ASN A 147 11.88 4.55 11.23
N VAL A 148 10.86 3.86 11.74
CA VAL A 148 9.97 4.40 12.79
C VAL A 148 10.68 4.29 14.13
N THR A 149 10.85 5.41 14.81
CA THR A 149 11.53 5.48 16.10
C THR A 149 10.58 5.93 17.21
N ASP A 150 10.88 5.53 18.45
CA ASP A 150 10.27 6.12 19.63
C ASP A 150 10.91 7.48 19.98
N ASP A 151 10.38 8.13 21.00
CA ASP A 151 10.86 9.45 21.48
C ASP A 151 12.33 9.45 21.95
N ASN A 152 12.91 8.28 22.21
CA ASN A 152 14.30 8.10 22.62
C ASN A 152 15.23 7.77 21.44
N GLY A 153 14.68 7.70 20.22
CA GLY A 153 15.42 7.35 19.01
C GLY A 153 15.64 5.85 18.81
N LYS A 154 14.99 4.98 19.60
CA LYS A 154 15.02 3.53 19.38
C LYS A 154 14.17 3.19 18.17
N VAL A 155 14.73 2.43 17.22
CA VAL A 155 13.97 1.92 16.07
C VAL A 155 12.96 0.88 16.55
N LEU A 156 11.70 1.14 16.32
CA LEU A 156 10.58 0.22 16.62
C LEU A 156 10.34 -0.76 15.48
N THR A 157 10.30 -0.24 14.26
CA THR A 157 10.09 -1.01 13.03
C THR A 157 10.64 -0.26 11.84
N THR A 158 10.96 -0.96 10.78
CA THR A 158 11.35 -0.37 9.50
C THR A 158 10.24 -0.53 8.48
N LEU A 159 9.90 0.52 7.77
CA LEU A 159 8.97 0.51 6.65
C LEU A 159 9.78 0.34 5.37
N ILE A 160 9.49 -0.68 4.60
CA ILE A 160 10.15 -0.98 3.33
C ILE A 160 9.15 -0.67 2.21
N MET A 161 9.44 0.34 1.41
CA MET A 161 8.65 0.70 0.23
C MET A 161 9.32 0.18 -1.02
N MET A 162 8.56 -0.50 -1.88
CA MET A 162 9.09 -1.13 -3.08
C MET A 162 8.15 -0.92 -4.26
N ASP A 163 8.74 -0.77 -5.45
CA ASP A 163 8.00 -0.71 -6.72
C ASP A 163 7.82 -2.11 -7.29
N THR A 164 6.58 -2.48 -7.56
CA THR A 164 6.21 -3.73 -8.23
C THR A 164 6.02 -3.57 -9.74
N HIS A 165 6.50 -2.47 -10.29
CA HIS A 165 6.40 -2.14 -11.72
C HIS A 165 4.95 -2.04 -12.23
N SER A 166 4.74 -2.25 -13.53
CA SER A 166 3.43 -2.13 -14.19
C SER A 166 3.08 -3.43 -14.92
N TRP A 167 3.58 -3.62 -16.11
CA TRP A 167 3.22 -4.72 -16.99
C TRP A 167 4.44 -5.42 -17.58
N ASP A 168 4.52 -6.72 -17.39
CA ASP A 168 5.51 -7.59 -18.02
C ASP A 168 5.02 -8.00 -19.41
N LYS A 169 5.63 -7.39 -20.45
CA LYS A 169 5.29 -7.66 -21.85
C LYS A 169 5.69 -9.06 -22.31
N GLU A 170 6.75 -9.61 -21.73
CA GLU A 170 7.25 -10.94 -22.10
C GLU A 170 6.31 -12.05 -21.61
N ASN A 171 5.78 -11.88 -20.40
CA ASN A 171 4.89 -12.85 -19.77
C ASN A 171 3.39 -12.49 -19.87
N ASN A 172 3.09 -11.34 -20.50
CA ASN A 172 1.73 -10.85 -20.73
C ASN A 172 0.88 -10.80 -19.46
N GLY A 173 1.35 -10.14 -18.44
CA GLY A 173 0.67 -9.99 -17.15
C GLY A 173 1.26 -8.86 -16.31
N TYR A 174 0.77 -8.73 -15.08
CA TYR A 174 1.39 -7.79 -14.15
C TYR A 174 2.82 -8.21 -13.83
N ASP A 175 3.65 -7.21 -13.60
CA ASP A 175 5.06 -7.42 -13.31
C ASP A 175 5.26 -7.82 -11.82
N HIS A 176 6.48 -8.17 -11.44
CA HIS A 176 6.85 -8.79 -10.18
C HIS A 176 8.13 -8.14 -9.61
N PHE A 177 8.57 -8.57 -8.45
CA PHE A 177 9.87 -8.14 -7.91
C PHE A 177 11.01 -8.80 -8.70
N HIS A 178 11.91 -7.97 -9.23
CA HIS A 178 13.09 -8.44 -9.96
C HIS A 178 14.21 -8.90 -9.01
N ASP A 179 15.10 -9.74 -9.50
CA ASP A 179 16.17 -10.35 -8.70
C ASP A 179 17.04 -9.31 -7.96
N ASN A 180 17.35 -8.18 -8.61
CA ASN A 180 18.14 -7.12 -7.98
C ASN A 180 17.36 -6.34 -6.91
N GLN A 181 16.03 -6.30 -6.97
CA GLN A 181 15.20 -5.75 -5.88
C GLN A 181 15.19 -6.70 -4.68
N ILE A 182 15.17 -8.02 -4.91
CA ILE A 182 15.25 -9.03 -3.84
C ILE A 182 16.62 -8.95 -3.15
N GLU A 183 17.68 -8.78 -3.92
CA GLU A 183 19.04 -8.57 -3.37
C GLU A 183 19.13 -7.25 -2.59
N TRP A 184 18.56 -6.16 -3.12
CA TRP A 184 18.47 -4.87 -2.42
C TRP A 184 17.72 -5.01 -1.09
N TYR A 185 16.58 -5.71 -1.08
CA TYR A 185 15.81 -5.97 0.14
C TYR A 185 16.65 -6.71 1.18
N GLU A 186 17.30 -7.80 0.80
CA GLU A 186 18.17 -8.58 1.69
C GLU A 186 19.29 -7.72 2.27
N ASN A 187 20.01 -6.97 1.44
CA ASN A 187 21.10 -6.10 1.85
C ASN A 187 20.62 -4.98 2.77
N THR A 188 19.47 -4.40 2.50
CA THR A 188 18.83 -3.36 3.32
C THR A 188 18.49 -3.90 4.71
N ILE A 189 17.82 -5.05 4.81
CA ILE A 189 17.48 -5.67 6.09
C ILE A 189 18.74 -5.97 6.93
N LYS A 190 19.78 -6.54 6.33
CA LYS A 190 21.05 -6.84 7.00
C LYS A 190 21.79 -5.58 7.45
N SER A 191 21.82 -4.56 6.61
CA SER A 191 22.46 -3.27 6.92
C SER A 191 21.79 -2.58 8.11
N ILE A 192 20.45 -2.53 8.12
CA ILE A 192 19.69 -1.97 9.24
C ILE A 192 19.92 -2.77 10.52
N ALA A 193 19.91 -4.10 10.45
CA ALA A 193 20.19 -4.96 11.60
C ALA A 193 21.59 -4.69 12.19
N LYS A 194 22.59 -4.54 11.33
CA LYS A 194 23.96 -4.20 11.74
C LYS A 194 24.05 -2.81 12.37
N GLU A 195 23.41 -1.83 11.77
CA GLU A 195 23.40 -0.44 12.27
C GLU A 195 22.71 -0.36 13.63
N VAL A 196 21.52 -0.94 13.78
CA VAL A 196 20.68 -0.82 14.96
C VAL A 196 21.12 -1.74 16.08
N ASN A 197 21.46 -2.99 15.76
CA ASN A 197 21.73 -4.06 16.74
C ASN A 197 23.21 -4.51 16.77
N GLY A 198 24.05 -3.96 15.90
CA GLY A 198 25.48 -4.33 15.80
C GLY A 198 25.74 -5.71 15.17
N ASP A 199 24.71 -6.39 14.65
CA ASP A 199 24.75 -7.76 14.18
C ASP A 199 23.72 -7.97 13.06
N GLU A 200 24.16 -8.34 11.86
CA GLU A 200 23.32 -8.54 10.67
C GLU A 200 22.24 -9.63 10.87
N SER A 201 22.48 -10.58 11.76
CA SER A 201 21.54 -11.67 12.07
C SER A 201 20.43 -11.26 13.04
N LYS A 202 20.58 -10.13 13.72
CA LYS A 202 19.59 -9.58 14.66
C LYS A 202 18.68 -8.58 13.98
N VAL A 203 17.80 -9.07 13.12
CA VAL A 203 16.95 -8.24 12.30
C VAL A 203 16.01 -7.36 13.12
N VAL A 204 15.77 -6.14 12.60
CA VAL A 204 14.72 -5.23 13.09
C VAL A 204 13.39 -5.67 12.47
N PRO A 205 12.27 -5.67 13.21
CA PRO A 205 10.96 -5.91 12.60
C PRO A 205 10.69 -4.92 11.47
N SER A 206 10.09 -5.39 10.38
CA SER A 206 9.74 -4.52 9.27
C SER A 206 8.33 -4.78 8.74
N LEU A 207 7.79 -3.77 8.04
CA LEU A 207 6.55 -3.82 7.27
C LEU A 207 6.86 -3.42 5.83
N ALA A 208 6.34 -4.17 4.87
CA ALA A 208 6.55 -3.92 3.46
C ALA A 208 5.29 -3.32 2.80
N PHE A 209 5.49 -2.33 1.95
CA PHE A 209 4.45 -1.61 1.21
C PHE A 209 4.79 -1.63 -0.27
N PHE A 210 3.83 -2.05 -1.07
CA PHE A 210 3.95 -2.13 -2.53
C PHE A 210 2.56 -2.14 -3.16
N HIS A 211 2.47 -2.05 -4.48
CA HIS A 211 1.17 -1.94 -5.16
C HIS A 211 0.63 -3.29 -5.62
N VAL A 212 1.26 -3.93 -6.61
CA VAL A 212 0.83 -5.25 -7.10
C VAL A 212 1.14 -6.31 -6.04
N PRO A 213 0.15 -7.09 -5.58
CA PRO A 213 0.35 -8.09 -4.54
C PRO A 213 1.20 -9.26 -5.04
N MET A 214 1.98 -9.88 -4.16
CA MET A 214 2.69 -11.13 -4.47
C MET A 214 1.69 -12.29 -4.68
N LYS A 215 2.10 -13.31 -5.43
CA LYS A 215 1.26 -14.51 -5.69
C LYS A 215 0.80 -15.22 -4.43
N GLU A 216 1.59 -15.14 -3.38
CA GLU A 216 1.31 -15.74 -2.08
C GLU A 216 0.03 -15.20 -1.43
N TYR A 217 -0.43 -14.00 -1.76
CA TYR A 217 -1.73 -13.50 -1.30
C TYR A 217 -2.87 -14.45 -1.63
N MET A 218 -2.89 -14.98 -2.86
CA MET A 218 -3.95 -15.90 -3.31
C MET A 218 -3.84 -17.27 -2.68
N THR A 219 -2.65 -17.85 -2.63
CA THR A 219 -2.42 -19.17 -2.00
C THR A 219 -2.66 -19.10 -0.49
N ALA A 220 -2.19 -18.04 0.17
CA ALA A 220 -2.42 -17.81 1.59
C ALA A 220 -3.91 -17.72 1.95
N TYR A 221 -4.70 -17.04 1.13
CA TYR A 221 -6.15 -16.97 1.36
C TYR A 221 -6.82 -18.34 1.29
N GLU A 222 -6.46 -19.16 0.30
CA GLU A 222 -7.00 -20.52 0.16
C GLU A 222 -6.59 -21.42 1.34
N GLU A 223 -5.32 -21.35 1.75
CA GLU A 223 -4.79 -22.11 2.88
C GLU A 223 -5.42 -21.66 4.22
N ALA A 224 -5.73 -20.38 4.37
CA ALA A 224 -6.29 -19.82 5.60
C ALA A 224 -7.79 -20.15 5.80
N LYS A 225 -8.47 -20.71 4.82
CA LYS A 225 -9.90 -21.04 4.92
C LYS A 225 -10.19 -21.98 6.08
N GLY A 226 -11.07 -21.55 7.00
CA GLY A 226 -11.45 -22.33 8.17
C GLY A 226 -10.39 -22.44 9.26
N THR A 227 -9.39 -21.58 9.24
CA THR A 227 -8.33 -21.51 10.24
C THR A 227 -8.26 -20.09 10.86
N ASP A 228 -7.53 -19.96 11.98
CA ASP A 228 -7.28 -18.67 12.65
C ASP A 228 -6.31 -17.76 11.83
N ASN A 229 -5.76 -18.25 10.74
CA ASN A 229 -4.93 -17.47 9.83
C ASN A 229 -5.74 -16.55 8.92
N ARG A 230 -7.06 -16.73 8.82
CA ARG A 230 -7.97 -15.82 8.15
C ARG A 230 -8.39 -14.73 9.13
N LEU A 231 -7.79 -13.56 9.01
CA LEU A 231 -7.96 -12.48 9.96
C LEU A 231 -9.15 -11.57 9.63
N TRP A 232 -9.32 -11.23 8.34
CA TRP A 232 -10.36 -10.31 7.90
C TRP A 232 -10.70 -10.46 6.42
N GLY A 233 -11.91 -10.05 6.05
CA GLY A 233 -12.32 -9.82 4.67
C GLY A 233 -12.51 -11.06 3.82
N TYR A 234 -12.56 -10.86 2.52
CA TYR A 234 -12.78 -11.94 1.55
C TYR A 234 -12.08 -11.68 0.21
N ARG A 235 -11.81 -12.76 -0.51
CA ARG A 235 -11.35 -12.76 -1.89
C ARG A 235 -12.54 -12.77 -2.84
N PHE A 236 -12.53 -11.89 -3.83
CA PHE A 236 -13.53 -11.90 -4.90
C PHE A 236 -13.17 -12.99 -5.92
N PRO A 237 -14.14 -13.85 -6.36
CA PRO A 237 -13.82 -15.06 -7.11
C PRO A 237 -13.14 -14.85 -8.48
N ASN A 238 -13.36 -13.69 -9.10
CA ASN A 238 -12.88 -13.40 -10.45
C ASN A 238 -11.82 -12.26 -10.48
N GLU A 239 -11.30 -11.88 -9.34
CA GLU A 239 -10.25 -10.88 -9.26
C GLU A 239 -8.95 -11.55 -8.79
N ASP A 240 -7.94 -11.46 -9.64
CA ASP A 240 -6.60 -11.95 -9.39
C ASP A 240 -5.61 -11.06 -10.15
N GLY A 241 -5.14 -10.02 -9.48
CA GLY A 241 -4.16 -9.06 -9.98
C GLY A 241 -2.72 -9.45 -9.66
N THR A 242 -2.46 -10.69 -9.28
CA THR A 242 -1.09 -11.13 -8.98
C THR A 242 -0.23 -11.21 -10.25
N PRO A 243 1.11 -11.14 -10.12
CA PRO A 243 2.04 -11.20 -11.23
C PRO A 243 1.90 -12.44 -12.10
N ALA A 244 2.24 -12.32 -13.39
CA ALA A 244 2.31 -13.46 -14.29
C ALA A 244 3.41 -14.46 -13.89
N VAL A 245 4.53 -13.93 -13.39
CA VAL A 245 5.70 -14.70 -12.95
C VAL A 245 5.71 -14.81 -11.43
N ASP A 246 6.14 -15.94 -10.94
CA ASP A 246 6.44 -16.16 -9.52
C ASP A 246 7.86 -15.67 -9.22
N ASP A 247 8.04 -14.91 -8.15
CA ASP A 247 9.34 -14.42 -7.72
C ASP A 247 9.71 -15.00 -6.34
N MET A 248 10.90 -14.72 -5.86
CA MET A 248 11.41 -15.27 -4.59
C MET A 248 11.36 -14.25 -3.44
N MET A 249 10.61 -13.16 -3.58
CA MET A 249 10.58 -12.11 -2.56
C MET A 249 9.95 -12.61 -1.25
N PHE A 250 8.84 -13.33 -1.33
CA PHE A 250 8.16 -13.84 -0.14
C PHE A 250 9.04 -14.83 0.63
N GLU A 251 9.67 -15.76 -0.08
CA GLU A 251 10.61 -16.72 0.51
C GLU A 251 11.78 -16.01 1.18
N LYS A 252 12.30 -14.96 0.57
CA LYS A 252 13.36 -14.13 1.15
C LYS A 252 12.90 -13.41 2.40
N MET A 253 11.67 -12.88 2.43
CA MET A 253 11.08 -12.28 3.62
C MET A 253 10.95 -13.29 4.77
N VAL A 254 10.52 -14.52 4.46
CA VAL A 254 10.42 -15.62 5.44
C VAL A 254 11.81 -16.03 5.96
N GLU A 255 12.78 -16.20 5.04
CA GLU A 255 14.16 -16.57 5.38
C GLU A 255 14.81 -15.58 6.36
N LEU A 256 14.70 -14.29 6.08
CA LEU A 256 15.31 -13.24 6.90
C LEU A 256 14.54 -12.99 8.20
N GLY A 257 13.23 -13.24 8.22
CA GLY A 257 12.40 -13.11 9.40
C GLY A 257 12.17 -11.68 9.91
N SER A 258 12.55 -10.65 9.15
CA SER A 258 12.36 -9.25 9.49
C SER A 258 10.93 -8.78 9.20
N THR A 259 10.44 -8.99 7.97
CA THR A 259 9.10 -8.53 7.57
C THR A 259 8.00 -9.31 8.28
N LYS A 260 7.11 -8.59 8.95
CA LYS A 260 5.99 -9.15 9.72
C LYS A 260 4.63 -8.86 9.09
N GLY A 261 4.57 -7.93 8.16
CA GLY A 261 3.36 -7.58 7.43
C GLY A 261 3.66 -6.98 6.07
N CYS A 262 2.84 -7.32 5.08
CA CYS A 262 2.85 -6.76 3.74
C CYS A 262 1.49 -6.09 3.47
N PHE A 263 1.53 -4.91 2.90
CA PHE A 263 0.36 -4.09 2.59
C PHE A 263 0.39 -3.71 1.11
N ALA A 264 -0.57 -4.25 0.35
CA ALA A 264 -0.68 -4.06 -1.09
C ALA A 264 -1.96 -3.31 -1.47
N GLY A 265 -2.04 -2.87 -2.72
CA GLY A 265 -3.23 -2.29 -3.36
C GLY A 265 -3.69 -3.13 -4.54
N HIS A 266 -3.98 -2.47 -5.66
CA HIS A 266 -4.21 -3.02 -6.98
C HIS A 266 -5.56 -3.70 -7.20
N ASP A 267 -5.92 -4.70 -6.40
CA ASP A 267 -7.20 -5.39 -6.51
C ASP A 267 -8.29 -4.59 -5.79
N HIS A 268 -9.26 -4.06 -6.53
CA HIS A 268 -10.28 -3.17 -5.98
C HIS A 268 -11.38 -3.89 -5.20
N MET A 269 -11.61 -5.16 -5.50
CA MET A 269 -12.67 -5.96 -4.89
C MET A 269 -12.14 -6.87 -3.78
N ASN A 270 -10.88 -7.31 -3.86
CA ASN A 270 -10.21 -8.04 -2.80
C ASN A 270 -9.94 -7.12 -1.61
N ASN A 271 -10.20 -7.61 -0.41
CA ASN A 271 -10.05 -6.80 0.80
C ASN A 271 -9.62 -7.62 2.02
N PHE A 272 -9.05 -8.79 1.80
CA PHE A 272 -8.73 -9.70 2.89
C PHE A 272 -7.37 -9.42 3.55
N SER A 273 -7.26 -9.94 4.77
CA SER A 273 -6.02 -10.03 5.53
C SER A 273 -5.86 -11.44 6.08
N VAL A 274 -4.70 -12.05 5.82
CA VAL A 274 -4.39 -13.43 6.21
C VAL A 274 -2.98 -13.54 6.73
N MET A 275 -2.72 -14.59 7.53
CA MET A 275 -1.36 -14.94 7.94
C MET A 275 -0.82 -16.08 7.08
N LYS A 276 0.44 -15.96 6.66
CA LYS A 276 1.21 -17.02 6.02
C LYS A 276 2.67 -16.98 6.51
N ASP A 277 3.16 -18.09 7.00
CA ASP A 277 4.56 -18.26 7.46
C ASP A 277 5.06 -17.12 8.39
N GLY A 278 4.18 -16.64 9.27
CA GLY A 278 4.48 -15.56 10.22
C GLY A 278 4.41 -14.15 9.66
N ILE A 279 4.00 -13.99 8.40
CA ILE A 279 3.81 -12.69 7.74
C ILE A 279 2.32 -12.44 7.51
N ARG A 280 1.84 -11.27 7.92
CA ARG A 280 0.49 -10.81 7.62
C ARG A 280 0.44 -10.24 6.21
N LEU A 281 -0.42 -10.79 5.34
CA LEU A 281 -0.66 -10.31 3.98
C LEU A 281 -2.01 -9.58 3.95
N THR A 282 -1.98 -8.28 3.63
CA THR A 282 -3.17 -7.42 3.71
C THR A 282 -3.37 -6.66 2.40
N TYR A 283 -4.56 -6.77 1.82
CA TYR A 283 -5.03 -5.82 0.82
C TYR A 283 -5.49 -4.53 1.47
N GLY A 284 -5.03 -3.40 0.97
CA GLY A 284 -5.61 -2.11 1.26
C GLY A 284 -7.05 -2.02 0.74
N LEU A 285 -7.86 -1.18 1.35
CA LEU A 285 -9.19 -0.86 0.83
C LEU A 285 -9.04 0.23 -0.23
N SER A 286 -9.38 -0.08 -1.48
CA SER A 286 -9.40 0.90 -2.55
C SER A 286 -10.36 2.04 -2.21
N ASP A 287 -9.95 3.29 -2.39
CA ASP A 287 -10.83 4.44 -2.22
C ASP A 287 -11.32 5.02 -3.57
N ASP A 288 -11.24 4.24 -4.62
CA ASP A 288 -11.79 4.60 -5.93
C ASP A 288 -13.31 4.76 -5.87
N HIS A 289 -13.77 5.93 -6.28
CA HIS A 289 -15.19 6.25 -6.37
C HIS A 289 -15.70 6.40 -7.81
N ASN A 290 -14.80 6.31 -8.79
CA ASN A 290 -15.05 6.83 -10.12
C ASN A 290 -14.95 5.79 -11.24
N ILE A 291 -14.01 4.84 -11.15
CA ILE A 291 -13.59 4.01 -12.27
C ILE A 291 -13.99 2.55 -12.08
N TYR A 292 -13.66 1.97 -10.94
CA TYR A 292 -13.84 0.54 -10.72
C TYR A 292 -14.92 0.25 -9.67
N LEU A 293 -15.50 -0.94 -9.76
CA LEU A 293 -16.39 -1.43 -8.73
C LEU A 293 -15.58 -1.77 -7.48
N THR A 294 -15.89 -1.09 -6.37
CA THR A 294 -15.21 -1.23 -5.10
C THR A 294 -16.26 -1.45 -4.01
N PRO A 295 -16.35 -2.69 -3.44
CA PRO A 295 -17.42 -3.01 -2.48
C PRO A 295 -17.24 -2.32 -1.14
N LEU A 296 -16.00 -2.18 -0.68
CA LEU A 296 -15.64 -1.49 0.57
C LEU A 296 -14.58 -0.44 0.29
N ARG A 297 -14.80 0.77 0.78
CA ARG A 297 -13.89 1.91 0.64
C ARG A 297 -13.34 2.32 1.99
N GLY A 298 -12.12 2.81 2.00
CA GLY A 298 -11.49 3.29 3.22
C GLY A 298 -9.98 3.13 3.24
N GLY A 299 -9.44 2.67 4.34
CA GLY A 299 -8.00 2.48 4.52
C GLY A 299 -7.67 1.46 5.61
N ILE A 300 -6.39 1.23 5.80
CA ILE A 300 -5.88 0.37 6.86
C ILE A 300 -5.11 1.24 7.85
N LEU A 301 -5.52 1.24 9.11
CA LEU A 301 -4.75 1.85 10.19
C LEU A 301 -3.85 0.79 10.82
N ILE A 302 -2.56 1.01 10.77
CA ILE A 302 -1.53 0.14 11.31
C ILE A 302 -1.03 0.78 12.61
N ASN A 303 -1.20 0.09 13.73
CA ASN A 303 -0.82 0.58 15.05
C ASN A 303 0.45 -0.14 15.50
N ILE A 304 1.58 0.57 15.47
CA ILE A 304 2.89 0.07 15.93
C ILE A 304 2.97 0.23 17.44
N LYS A 305 3.42 -0.81 18.13
CA LYS A 305 3.63 -0.82 19.59
C LYS A 305 5.08 -0.56 19.95
N ASN A 306 5.34 -0.25 21.23
CA ASN A 306 6.69 0.02 21.75
C ASN A 306 7.67 -1.17 21.64
N ASP A 307 7.15 -2.39 21.47
CA ASP A 307 7.97 -3.60 21.26
C ASP A 307 8.24 -3.89 19.78
N GLY A 308 7.74 -3.03 18.86
CA GLY A 308 7.86 -3.21 17.41
C GLY A 308 6.80 -4.13 16.80
N SER A 309 5.95 -4.76 17.59
CA SER A 309 4.78 -5.47 17.10
C SER A 309 3.71 -4.49 16.59
N PHE A 310 2.73 -5.00 15.84
CA PHE A 310 1.68 -4.16 15.30
C PHE A 310 0.31 -4.86 15.30
N THR A 311 -0.73 -4.03 15.26
CA THR A 311 -2.11 -4.46 14.96
C THR A 311 -2.66 -3.64 13.81
N THR A 312 -3.73 -4.12 13.18
CA THR A 312 -4.39 -3.39 12.09
C THR A 312 -5.86 -3.17 12.39
N GLN A 313 -6.39 -2.07 11.86
CA GLN A 313 -7.81 -1.76 11.89
C GLN A 313 -8.24 -1.39 10.47
N HIS A 314 -9.22 -2.11 9.93
CA HIS A 314 -9.81 -1.82 8.64
C HIS A 314 -10.81 -0.68 8.81
N LEU A 315 -10.47 0.50 8.31
CA LEU A 315 -11.32 1.69 8.35
C LEU A 315 -12.27 1.67 7.17
N ILE A 316 -13.57 1.63 7.43
CA ILE A 316 -14.57 1.51 6.38
C ILE A 316 -15.42 2.77 6.33
N ARG A 317 -15.55 3.33 5.12
CA ARG A 317 -16.51 4.38 4.83
C ARG A 317 -17.84 3.79 4.40
N HIS A 318 -18.90 4.07 5.13
CA HIS A 318 -20.25 3.69 4.73
C HIS A 318 -20.81 4.61 3.63
N ARG A 319 -21.45 3.98 2.65
CA ARG A 319 -22.12 4.71 1.56
C ARG A 319 -23.19 5.65 2.13
N GLY A 320 -23.07 6.94 1.83
CA GLY A 320 -24.03 7.97 2.29
C GLY A 320 -23.80 8.50 3.71
N GLN A 321 -22.85 7.95 4.45
CA GLN A 321 -22.45 8.44 5.78
C GLN A 321 -21.07 9.09 5.73
N ASN A 322 -20.82 10.05 6.63
CA ASN A 322 -19.51 10.70 6.78
C ASN A 322 -18.67 10.04 7.88
N THR A 323 -19.16 8.96 8.46
CA THR A 323 -18.51 8.26 9.57
C THR A 323 -17.59 7.17 9.06
N ILE A 324 -16.44 7.08 9.68
CA ILE A 324 -15.51 5.97 9.54
C ILE A 324 -15.79 4.97 10.66
N THR A 325 -15.94 3.72 10.29
CA THR A 325 -16.14 2.61 11.25
C THR A 325 -15.01 1.60 11.10
N ILE A 326 -14.85 0.75 12.11
CA ILE A 326 -13.85 -0.32 12.09
C ILE A 326 -14.54 -1.63 11.72
N GLY A 327 -13.97 -2.35 10.73
CA GLY A 327 -14.31 -3.76 10.51
C GLY A 327 -13.74 -4.62 11.63
N LYS A 328 -14.56 -5.46 12.25
CA LYS A 328 -14.12 -6.38 13.30
C LYS A 328 -13.35 -7.54 12.66
N GLU A 329 -12.15 -7.83 13.14
CA GLU A 329 -11.43 -9.07 12.79
C GLU A 329 -12.21 -10.30 13.24
N GLN A 330 -12.09 -11.39 12.46
CA GLN A 330 -12.81 -12.66 12.70
C GLN A 330 -12.17 -13.45 13.82
#